data_fd9c61d5769d26ecd5d26b230976985d
#
_entry.id   fd9c61d5769d26ecd5d26b230976985d
#
_cell.length_a   1.000
_cell.length_b   1.000
_cell.length_c   1.000
_cell.angle_alpha   90.00
_cell.angle_beta   90.00
_cell.angle_gamma   90.00
#
_symmetry.space_group_name_H-M   'P 1'
#
loop_
_entity.id
_entity.type
_entity.pdbx_description
1 polymer ?
#
loop_
_entity_poly.entity_id
_entity_poly.type
_entity_poly.pdbx_seq_one_letter_code
_entity_poly.pdbx_strand_id
1 'polypeptide(L)'
;MRKNNIENRNFISDENLWDYNEWQDLESKVSKKILASKDQEEAFQIGKKMGKKILKNYSNSFFTVTRFLPKEKRDLVEIIYASVRYPDEIVDTFDMSNVKKNQLLDSWKEQFIASKTFSSITKSVDSGIPTIISCYRKA
;
A
#
# COMPACT_ATOMS: atom_id res chain seq x y z
N MET A 1 17.47 12.53 25.48
CA MET A 1 16.18 12.20 24.90
C MET A 1 16.25 11.56 23.52
N ARG A 2 17.06 12.09 22.60
CA ARG A 2 17.18 11.51 21.26
C ARG A 2 17.87 10.14 21.23
N LYS A 3 18.75 9.83 22.20
CA LYS A 3 19.44 8.53 22.30
C LYS A 3 18.50 7.38 22.67
N ASN A 4 17.47 7.63 23.45
CA ASN A 4 16.50 6.60 23.84
C ASN A 4 15.56 6.20 22.70
N ASN A 5 15.33 7.11 21.75
CA ASN A 5 14.54 6.80 20.56
C ASN A 5 15.31 5.96 19.53
N ILE A 6 16.65 6.04 19.55
CA ILE A 6 17.50 5.25 18.66
C ILE A 6 17.59 3.81 19.16
N GLU A 7 17.66 3.61 20.46
CA GLU A 7 17.69 2.27 21.05
C GLU A 7 16.37 1.52 20.86
N ASN A 8 15.24 2.23 20.93
CA ASN A 8 13.92 1.65 20.65
C ASN A 8 13.73 1.28 19.17
N ARG A 9 14.40 1.99 18.26
CA ARG A 9 14.38 1.64 16.84
C ARG A 9 15.13 0.34 16.53
N ASN A 10 16.14 0.03 17.31
CA ASN A 10 16.91 -1.20 17.13
C ASN A 10 16.14 -2.46 17.56
N PHE A 11 15.10 -2.32 18.37
CA PHE A 11 14.23 -3.42 18.78
C PHE A 11 13.12 -3.73 17.76
N ILE A 12 12.79 -2.76 16.87
CA ILE A 12 11.83 -2.92 15.77
C ILE A 12 12.60 -3.17 14.46
N SER A 13 13.71 -3.86 14.56
CA SER A 13 14.78 -3.91 13.56
C SER A 13 14.46 -4.60 12.24
N ASP A 14 13.25 -5.13 12.07
CA ASP A 14 12.86 -5.82 10.84
C ASP A 14 12.00 -4.98 9.90
N GLU A 15 11.72 -3.71 10.27
CA GLU A 15 11.00 -2.80 9.40
C GLU A 15 11.98 -2.08 8.46
N ASN A 16 11.80 -2.32 7.17
CA ASN A 16 12.51 -1.61 6.13
C ASN A 16 11.64 -0.48 5.61
N LEU A 17 11.85 0.73 6.14
CA LEU A 17 11.04 1.90 5.82
C LEU A 17 11.38 2.39 4.41
N TRP A 18 10.39 2.35 3.52
CA TRP A 18 10.51 2.92 2.18
C TRP A 18 10.33 4.43 2.23
N ASP A 19 11.12 5.15 1.43
CA ASP A 19 10.87 6.55 1.19
C ASP A 19 9.75 6.75 0.14
N TYR A 20 9.39 8.01 -0.09
CA TYR A 20 8.34 8.35 -1.06
C TYR A 20 8.66 7.84 -2.47
N ASN A 21 9.92 7.94 -2.90
CA ASN A 21 10.34 7.50 -4.23
C ASN A 21 10.24 5.99 -4.40
N GLU A 22 10.60 5.22 -3.37
CA GLU A 22 10.46 3.76 -3.39
C GLU A 22 9.01 3.32 -3.52
N TRP A 23 8.09 4.00 -2.83
CA TRP A 23 6.65 3.79 -2.98
C TRP A 23 6.17 4.09 -4.40
N GLN A 24 6.63 5.21 -5.00
CA GLN A 24 6.25 5.58 -6.35
C GLN A 24 6.81 4.62 -7.38
N ASP A 25 8.02 4.12 -7.19
CA ASP A 25 8.62 3.11 -8.07
C ASP A 25 7.83 1.80 -8.04
N LEU A 26 7.45 1.34 -6.85
CA LEU A 26 6.62 0.15 -6.71
C LEU A 26 5.27 0.34 -7.40
N GLU A 27 4.59 1.46 -7.14
CA GLU A 27 3.30 1.77 -7.77
C GLU A 27 3.42 1.81 -9.31
N SER A 28 4.47 2.46 -9.83
CA SER A 28 4.71 2.53 -11.27
C SER A 28 4.89 1.15 -11.90
N LYS A 29 5.66 0.27 -11.27
CA LYS A 29 5.87 -1.10 -11.77
C LYS A 29 4.60 -1.93 -11.73
N VAL A 30 3.87 -1.85 -10.64
CA VAL A 30 2.67 -2.67 -10.44
C VAL A 30 1.52 -2.17 -11.32
N SER A 31 1.32 -0.87 -11.44
CA SER A 31 0.27 -0.30 -12.30
C SER A 31 0.46 -0.72 -13.76
N LYS A 32 1.69 -0.75 -14.26
CA LYS A 32 1.99 -1.24 -15.61
C LYS A 32 1.57 -2.70 -15.80
N LYS A 33 1.83 -3.55 -14.80
CA LYS A 33 1.40 -4.96 -14.83
C LYS A 33 -0.12 -5.09 -14.81
N ILE A 34 -0.80 -4.27 -14.03
CA ILE A 34 -2.27 -4.23 -13.98
C ILE A 34 -2.83 -3.86 -15.35
N LEU A 35 -2.30 -2.82 -15.99
CA LEU A 35 -2.77 -2.38 -17.30
C LEU A 35 -2.50 -3.41 -18.40
N ALA A 36 -1.50 -4.26 -18.24
CA ALA A 36 -1.18 -5.35 -19.16
C ALA A 36 -1.93 -6.67 -18.82
N SER A 37 -2.68 -6.71 -17.71
CA SER A 37 -3.41 -7.91 -17.31
C SER A 37 -4.56 -8.21 -18.28
N LYS A 38 -4.87 -9.50 -18.45
CA LYS A 38 -5.87 -9.96 -19.41
C LYS A 38 -7.31 -9.89 -18.88
N ASP A 39 -7.49 -9.93 -17.54
CA ASP A 39 -8.80 -9.90 -16.91
C ASP A 39 -8.72 -9.35 -15.47
N GLN A 40 -9.89 -9.17 -14.87
CA GLN A 40 -10.05 -8.63 -13.52
C GLN A 40 -9.39 -9.54 -12.46
N GLU A 41 -9.45 -10.84 -12.61
CA GLU A 41 -8.87 -11.80 -11.69
C GLU A 41 -7.34 -11.68 -11.67
N GLU A 42 -6.71 -11.61 -12.83
CA GLU A 42 -5.26 -11.41 -12.92
C GLU A 42 -4.85 -10.07 -12.33
N ALA A 43 -5.59 -9.00 -12.62
CA ALA A 43 -5.35 -7.69 -12.04
C ALA A 43 -5.43 -7.74 -10.50
N PHE A 44 -6.41 -8.43 -9.94
CA PHE A 44 -6.56 -8.59 -8.50
C PHE A 44 -5.40 -9.41 -7.89
N GLN A 45 -4.95 -10.46 -8.56
CA GLN A 45 -3.80 -11.25 -8.12
C GLN A 45 -2.51 -10.41 -8.06
N ILE A 46 -2.30 -9.53 -9.03
CA ILE A 46 -1.18 -8.59 -9.05
C ILE A 46 -1.25 -7.64 -7.85
N GLY A 47 -2.43 -7.10 -7.58
CA GLY A 47 -2.66 -6.23 -6.42
C GLY A 47 -2.42 -6.93 -5.08
N LYS A 48 -2.85 -8.19 -4.95
CA LYS A 48 -2.61 -8.99 -3.75
C LYS A 48 -1.11 -9.21 -3.49
N LYS A 49 -0.34 -9.45 -4.52
CA LYS A 49 1.12 -9.58 -4.40
C LYS A 49 1.76 -8.29 -3.90
N MET A 50 1.28 -7.15 -4.37
CA MET A 50 1.72 -5.85 -3.89
C MET A 50 1.40 -5.68 -2.40
N GLY A 51 0.17 -5.97 -2.00
CA GLY A 51 -0.26 -5.90 -0.59
C GLY A 51 0.60 -6.78 0.32
N LYS A 52 0.84 -8.02 -0.10
CA LYS A 52 1.72 -8.95 0.60
C LYS A 52 3.14 -8.43 0.76
N LYS A 53 3.70 -7.85 -0.30
CA LYS A 53 5.04 -7.27 -0.27
C LYS A 53 5.13 -6.10 0.71
N ILE A 54 4.13 -5.24 0.72
CA ILE A 54 4.05 -4.11 1.66
C ILE A 54 4.00 -4.61 3.10
N LEU A 55 3.09 -5.52 3.40
CA LEU A 55 2.95 -6.09 4.75
C LEU A 55 4.26 -6.74 5.20
N LYS A 56 4.84 -7.58 4.37
CA LYS A 56 6.10 -8.26 4.69
C LYS A 56 7.24 -7.28 4.94
N ASN A 57 7.31 -6.19 4.17
CA ASN A 57 8.33 -5.17 4.31
C ASN A 57 8.21 -4.40 5.63
N TYR A 58 6.98 -4.05 6.02
CA TYR A 58 6.76 -3.19 7.19
C TYR A 58 6.55 -3.95 8.50
N SER A 59 6.10 -5.20 8.45
CA SER A 59 5.84 -5.97 9.68
C SER A 59 5.99 -7.47 9.47
N ASN A 60 7.19 -7.99 9.69
CA ASN A 60 7.45 -9.43 9.64
C ASN A 60 6.61 -10.21 10.64
N SER A 61 6.43 -9.68 11.84
CA SER A 61 5.64 -10.33 12.90
C SER A 61 4.19 -10.46 12.49
N PHE A 62 3.58 -9.39 12.00
CA PHE A 62 2.19 -9.40 11.54
C PHE A 62 2.05 -10.25 10.28
N PHE A 63 3.00 -10.19 9.37
CA PHE A 63 3.04 -11.06 8.19
C PHE A 63 3.01 -12.54 8.61
N THR A 64 3.81 -12.93 9.56
CA THR A 64 3.86 -14.32 10.07
C THR A 64 2.51 -14.73 10.67
N VAL A 65 1.90 -13.88 11.49
CA VAL A 65 0.59 -14.13 12.08
C VAL A 65 -0.49 -14.34 11.01
N THR A 66 -0.47 -13.54 9.95
CA THR A 66 -1.46 -13.67 8.88
C THR A 66 -1.38 -14.99 8.12
N ARG A 67 -0.22 -15.70 8.16
CA ARG A 67 -0.09 -17.03 7.52
C ARG A 67 -0.98 -18.08 8.16
N PHE A 68 -1.44 -17.87 9.40
CA PHE A 68 -2.39 -18.77 10.06
C PHE A 68 -3.85 -18.53 9.65
N LEU A 69 -4.15 -17.45 8.95
CA LEU A 69 -5.48 -17.18 8.42
C LEU A 69 -5.76 -18.01 7.15
N PRO A 70 -7.02 -18.37 6.89
CA PRO A 70 -7.40 -18.89 5.58
C PRO A 70 -6.98 -17.93 4.46
N LYS A 71 -6.61 -18.48 3.30
CA LYS A 71 -6.04 -17.71 2.21
C LYS A 71 -6.87 -16.47 1.83
N GLU A 72 -8.18 -16.61 1.73
CA GLU A 72 -9.07 -15.52 1.34
C GLU A 72 -9.03 -14.37 2.34
N LYS A 73 -9.08 -14.67 3.62
CA LYS A 73 -8.99 -13.67 4.69
C LYS A 73 -7.61 -13.02 4.74
N ARG A 74 -6.58 -13.81 4.52
CA ARG A 74 -5.19 -13.34 4.47
C ARG A 74 -4.99 -12.32 3.38
N ASP A 75 -5.49 -12.60 2.18
CA ASP A 75 -5.40 -11.69 1.03
C ASP A 75 -6.10 -10.35 1.31
N LEU A 76 -7.28 -10.39 1.93
CA LEU A 76 -8.02 -9.19 2.32
C LEU A 76 -7.26 -8.36 3.35
N VAL A 77 -6.71 -9.00 4.37
CA VAL A 77 -5.94 -8.32 5.42
C VAL A 77 -4.71 -7.63 4.83
N GLU A 78 -4.02 -8.29 3.91
CA GLU A 78 -2.85 -7.71 3.24
C GLU A 78 -3.20 -6.46 2.43
N ILE A 79 -4.31 -6.47 1.70
CA ILE A 79 -4.78 -5.30 0.94
C ILE A 79 -5.21 -4.16 1.88
N ILE A 80 -5.95 -4.48 2.93
CA ILE A 80 -6.39 -3.50 3.92
C ILE A 80 -5.18 -2.85 4.60
N TYR A 81 -4.22 -3.66 5.05
CA TYR A 81 -2.99 -3.16 5.65
C TYR A 81 -2.25 -2.19 4.71
N ALA A 82 -2.05 -2.59 3.47
CA ALA A 82 -1.37 -1.77 2.48
C ALA A 82 -2.10 -0.44 2.21
N SER A 83 -3.44 -0.47 2.21
CA SER A 83 -4.24 0.72 1.93
C SER A 83 -4.14 1.78 3.03
N VAL A 84 -3.90 1.39 4.27
CA VAL A 84 -3.74 2.32 5.39
C VAL A 84 -2.28 2.66 5.66
N ARG A 85 -1.35 1.81 5.25
CA ARG A 85 0.07 2.03 5.50
C ARG A 85 0.63 3.23 4.75
N TYR A 86 0.25 3.43 3.52
CA TYR A 86 0.75 4.55 2.72
C TYR A 86 0.43 5.93 3.33
N PRO A 87 -0.84 6.27 3.67
CA PRO A 87 -1.12 7.54 4.34
C PRO A 87 -0.42 7.64 5.70
N ASP A 88 -0.25 6.55 6.41
CA ASP A 88 0.49 6.52 7.67
C ASP A 88 1.97 6.93 7.47
N GLU A 89 2.61 6.43 6.42
CA GLU A 89 3.98 6.82 6.06
C GLU A 89 4.10 8.28 5.65
N ILE A 90 3.09 8.84 4.99
CA ILE A 90 3.06 10.28 4.67
C ILE A 90 3.17 11.10 5.94
N VAL A 91 2.42 10.74 6.98
CA VAL A 91 2.41 11.46 8.25
C VAL A 91 3.71 11.26 9.03
N ASP A 92 4.18 10.01 9.13
CA ASP A 92 5.19 9.62 10.12
C ASP A 92 6.61 9.56 9.57
N THR A 93 6.80 9.23 8.30
CA THR A 93 8.10 8.81 7.79
C THR A 93 8.65 9.66 6.67
N PHE A 94 7.82 10.04 5.70
CA PHE A 94 8.31 10.73 4.51
C PHE A 94 8.92 12.09 4.84
N ASP A 95 10.13 12.31 4.37
CA ASP A 95 10.85 13.56 4.54
C ASP A 95 10.38 14.60 3.51
N MET A 96 9.39 15.36 3.89
CA MET A 96 8.81 16.41 3.06
C MET A 96 8.11 17.47 3.91
N SER A 97 7.82 18.63 3.33
CA SER A 97 7.13 19.71 4.01
C SER A 97 5.69 19.32 4.42
N ASN A 98 5.17 20.01 5.43
CA ASN A 98 3.77 19.79 5.85
C ASN A 98 2.77 20.14 4.74
N VAL A 99 3.08 21.14 3.92
CA VAL A 99 2.24 21.49 2.75
C VAL A 99 2.17 20.31 1.79
N LYS A 100 3.31 19.70 1.47
CA LYS A 100 3.37 18.52 0.59
C LYS A 100 2.64 17.33 1.18
N LYS A 101 2.81 17.06 2.47
CA LYS A 101 2.10 15.97 3.17
C LYS A 101 0.59 16.16 3.09
N ASN A 102 0.10 17.36 3.35
CA ASN A 102 -1.32 17.67 3.26
C ASN A 102 -1.86 17.48 1.84
N GLN A 103 -1.11 17.90 0.83
CA GLN A 103 -1.49 17.69 -0.58
C GLN A 103 -1.60 16.21 -0.91
N LEU A 104 -0.66 15.39 -0.46
CA LEU A 104 -0.69 13.94 -0.69
C LEU A 104 -1.86 13.26 0.03
N LEU A 105 -2.14 13.67 1.26
CA LEU A 105 -3.28 13.12 2.03
C LEU A 105 -4.62 13.50 1.40
N ASP A 106 -4.77 14.74 0.97
CA ASP A 106 -5.99 15.19 0.28
C ASP A 106 -6.17 14.44 -1.03
N SER A 107 -5.11 14.30 -1.81
CA SER A 107 -5.12 13.53 -3.06
C SER A 107 -5.49 12.08 -2.82
N TRP A 108 -4.91 11.45 -1.80
CA TRP A 108 -5.24 10.07 -1.42
C TRP A 108 -6.73 9.91 -1.09
N LYS A 109 -7.25 10.83 -0.29
CA LYS A 109 -8.67 10.84 0.10
C LYS A 109 -9.58 10.97 -1.12
N GLU A 110 -9.29 11.91 -2.00
CA GLU A 110 -10.05 12.13 -3.24
C GLU A 110 -10.03 10.89 -4.13
N GLN A 111 -8.87 10.28 -4.30
CA GLN A 111 -8.70 9.06 -5.08
C GLN A 111 -9.46 7.88 -4.46
N PHE A 112 -9.44 7.76 -3.14
CA PHE A 112 -10.18 6.73 -2.43
C PHE A 112 -11.69 6.86 -2.68
N ILE A 113 -12.21 8.08 -2.62
CA ILE A 113 -13.61 8.36 -2.92
C ILE A 113 -13.93 8.08 -4.39
N ALA A 114 -13.09 8.56 -5.31
CA ALA A 114 -13.27 8.38 -6.75
C ALA A 114 -13.23 6.91 -7.16
N SER A 115 -12.51 6.06 -6.45
CA SER A 115 -12.40 4.64 -6.76
C SER A 115 -13.74 3.90 -6.76
N LYS A 116 -14.73 4.44 -6.06
CA LYS A 116 -16.10 3.88 -6.02
C LYS A 116 -16.80 3.88 -7.37
N THR A 117 -16.41 4.80 -8.25
CA THR A 117 -17.08 4.99 -9.54
C THR A 117 -16.63 4.02 -10.62
N PHE A 118 -15.52 3.31 -10.41
CA PHE A 118 -14.95 2.42 -11.41
C PHE A 118 -15.46 0.98 -11.26
N SER A 119 -15.81 0.37 -12.39
CA SER A 119 -16.35 -0.99 -12.43
C SER A 119 -15.26 -2.07 -12.42
N SER A 120 -14.00 -1.71 -12.70
CA SER A 120 -12.89 -2.65 -12.72
C SER A 120 -11.60 -2.05 -12.18
N ILE A 121 -10.71 -2.92 -11.72
CA ILE A 121 -9.38 -2.52 -11.25
C ILE A 121 -8.60 -1.85 -12.37
N THR A 122 -8.61 -2.42 -13.57
CA THR A 122 -7.89 -1.89 -14.73
C THR A 122 -8.35 -0.48 -15.09
N LYS A 123 -9.66 -0.24 -15.13
CA LYS A 123 -10.22 1.10 -15.41
C LYS A 123 -9.85 2.10 -14.33
N SER A 124 -9.90 1.68 -13.08
CA SER A 124 -9.51 2.52 -11.94
C SER A 124 -8.04 2.92 -12.02
N VAL A 125 -7.15 1.96 -12.24
CA VAL A 125 -5.70 2.20 -12.38
C VAL A 125 -5.41 3.07 -13.61
N ASP A 126 -6.07 2.80 -14.74
CA ASP A 126 -5.89 3.58 -15.97
C ASP A 126 -6.27 5.06 -15.79
N SER A 127 -7.22 5.36 -14.94
CA SER A 127 -7.60 6.73 -14.62
C SER A 127 -6.67 7.44 -13.62
N GLY A 128 -5.65 6.75 -13.11
CA GLY A 128 -4.67 7.30 -12.18
C GLY A 128 -4.90 6.98 -10.71
N ILE A 129 -5.91 6.16 -10.39
CA ILE A 129 -6.12 5.70 -9.01
C ILE A 129 -5.02 4.70 -8.62
N PRO A 130 -4.39 4.84 -7.44
CA PRO A 130 -3.37 3.89 -6.99
C PRO A 130 -3.86 2.44 -6.97
N THR A 131 -2.96 1.53 -7.28
CA THR A 131 -3.25 0.08 -7.39
C THR A 131 -3.91 -0.47 -6.13
N ILE A 132 -3.39 -0.17 -4.96
CA ILE A 132 -3.92 -0.70 -3.70
C ILE A 132 -5.34 -0.19 -3.44
N ILE A 133 -5.62 1.08 -3.70
CA ILE A 133 -6.97 1.64 -3.55
C ILE A 133 -7.94 0.95 -4.52
N SER A 134 -7.50 0.76 -5.75
CA SER A 134 -8.31 0.09 -6.78
C SER A 134 -8.63 -1.36 -6.39
N CYS A 135 -7.67 -2.08 -5.84
CA CYS A 135 -7.86 -3.45 -5.36
C CYS A 135 -8.70 -3.52 -4.08
N TYR A 136 -8.53 -2.57 -3.17
CA TYR A 136 -9.33 -2.48 -1.94
C TYR A 136 -10.82 -2.44 -2.23
N ARG A 137 -11.22 -1.72 -3.27
CA ARG A 137 -12.63 -1.64 -3.67
C ARG A 137 -13.21 -2.95 -4.20
N LYS A 138 -12.37 -3.87 -4.61
CA LYS A 138 -12.78 -5.19 -5.11
C LYS A 138 -12.63 -6.30 -4.06
N ALA A 139 -11.89 -6.00 -3.02
CA ALA A 139 -11.80 -6.88 -1.87
C ALA A 139 -13.07 -6.81 -1.01
#